data_c623017145bc879abfe1d55043bb58c6
#
_entry.id   c623017145bc879abfe1d55043bb58c6
#
_cell.length_a   1.000
_cell.length_b   1.000
_cell.length_c   1.000
_cell.angle_alpha   90.00
_cell.angle_beta   90.00
_cell.angle_gamma   90.00
#
_symmetry.space_group_name_H-M   'P 1'
#
loop_
_entity.id
_entity.type
_entity.pdbx_description
1 polymer ?
#
loop_
_entity_poly.entity_id
_entity_poly.type
_entity_poly.pdbx_seq_one_letter_code
_entity_poly.pdbx_strand_id
1 'polypeptide(L)'
;TTLFRSLDTDANGKTAKQIYDIVLKYMSELTHNKQNIASRVALVNDAEHIIANTMDEWLVFSQSFISLDRTEFKYQLIARISDNHLNLSLCRIIYNYEEGRSTGFKEPAEEVISDKIALNKKQNDLAKIFGKFRRCTIDRKDQIFAELAALVKQ
;
A
#
# COMPACT_ATOMS: atom_id res chain seq x y z
N THR A 1 -1.78 2.11 -15.66
CA THR A 1 -1.19 1.24 -14.64
C THR A 1 -0.86 1.96 -13.34
N THR A 2 -0.53 3.26 -13.41
CA THR A 2 -0.23 4.06 -12.22
C THR A 2 -1.48 4.58 -11.51
N LEU A 3 -2.61 4.64 -12.18
CA LEU A 3 -3.85 5.24 -11.66
C LEU A 3 -4.41 4.51 -10.43
N PHE A 4 -4.24 3.21 -10.34
CA PHE A 4 -4.76 2.46 -9.20
C PHE A 4 -3.98 2.72 -7.90
N ARG A 5 -2.84 3.39 -7.98
CA ARG A 5 -1.97 3.65 -6.84
C ARG A 5 -2.03 5.07 -6.30
N SER A 6 -2.94 5.86 -6.79
CA SER A 6 -3.07 7.25 -6.34
C SER A 6 -4.52 7.62 -6.07
N LEU A 7 -4.72 8.59 -5.19
CA LEU A 7 -6.02 9.13 -4.84
C LEU A 7 -5.90 10.63 -4.63
N ASP A 8 -6.86 11.38 -5.18
CA ASP A 8 -7.08 12.77 -4.84
C ASP A 8 -8.45 12.91 -4.19
N THR A 9 -8.52 13.60 -3.06
CA THR A 9 -9.79 13.81 -2.37
C THR A 9 -9.84 15.19 -1.72
N ASP A 10 -11.05 15.75 -1.60
CA ASP A 10 -11.30 16.91 -0.76
C ASP A 10 -11.37 16.49 0.71
N ALA A 11 -11.43 17.46 1.60
CA ALA A 11 -11.41 17.24 3.04
C ALA A 11 -12.44 18.11 3.78
N ASN A 12 -13.59 18.33 3.17
CA ASN A 12 -14.69 19.12 3.75
C ASN A 12 -14.25 20.52 4.24
N GLY A 13 -13.40 21.16 3.46
CA GLY A 13 -12.98 22.54 3.72
C GLY A 13 -11.91 22.70 4.77
N LYS A 14 -11.32 21.60 5.27
CA LYS A 14 -10.25 21.70 6.29
C LYS A 14 -9.02 22.39 5.71
N THR A 15 -8.29 23.09 6.59
CA THR A 15 -7.00 23.68 6.24
C THR A 15 -5.94 22.60 6.05
N ALA A 16 -4.87 22.95 5.34
CA ALA A 16 -3.72 22.05 5.17
C ALA A 16 -3.20 21.54 6.52
N LYS A 17 -3.11 22.42 7.53
CA LYS A 17 -2.64 22.05 8.87
C LYS A 17 -3.55 21.03 9.54
N GLN A 18 -4.86 21.21 9.45
CA GLN A 18 -5.82 20.29 10.03
C GLN A 18 -5.73 18.90 9.36
N ILE A 19 -5.65 18.87 8.05
CA ILE A 19 -5.51 17.63 7.29
C ILE A 19 -4.18 16.96 7.63
N TYR A 20 -3.11 17.73 7.68
CA TYR A 20 -1.76 17.24 7.98
C TYR A 20 -1.72 16.53 9.34
N ASP A 21 -2.31 17.13 10.37
CA ASP A 21 -2.32 16.53 11.71
C ASP A 21 -3.10 15.21 11.74
N ILE A 22 -4.23 15.14 11.04
CA ILE A 22 -5.03 13.91 10.93
C ILE A 22 -4.24 12.81 10.21
N VAL A 23 -3.64 13.16 9.08
CA VAL A 23 -2.91 12.21 8.25
C VAL A 23 -1.65 11.71 8.93
N LEU A 24 -0.92 12.61 9.62
CA LEU A 24 0.30 12.23 10.35
C LEU A 24 -0.02 11.22 11.45
N LYS A 25 -1.10 11.45 12.19
CA LYS A 25 -1.53 10.50 13.22
C LYS A 25 -1.84 9.13 12.62
N TYR A 26 -2.62 9.09 11.55
CA TYR A 26 -2.96 7.83 10.87
C TYR A 26 -1.70 7.12 10.36
N MET A 27 -0.83 7.85 9.67
CA MET A 27 0.38 7.26 9.08
C MET A 27 1.35 6.76 10.14
N SER A 28 1.43 7.44 11.28
CA SER A 28 2.23 6.96 12.42
C SER A 28 1.66 5.67 13.01
N GLU A 29 0.36 5.60 13.20
CA GLU A 29 -0.31 4.39 13.71
C GLU A 29 -0.20 3.23 12.71
N LEU A 30 -0.23 3.52 11.42
CA LEU A 30 -0.12 2.51 10.37
C LEU A 30 1.20 1.74 10.46
N THR A 31 2.27 2.37 10.92
CA THR A 31 3.57 1.71 11.08
C THR A 31 3.58 0.65 12.18
N HIS A 32 2.51 0.56 12.98
CA HIS A 32 2.37 -0.41 14.07
C HIS A 32 1.19 -1.35 13.86
N ASN A 33 0.73 -1.53 12.62
CA ASN A 33 -0.38 -2.42 12.32
C ASN A 33 -0.01 -3.89 12.60
N LYS A 34 -1.03 -4.75 12.64
CA LYS A 34 -0.86 -6.17 12.99
C LYS A 34 0.10 -6.93 12.07
N GLN A 35 0.23 -6.49 10.84
CA GLN A 35 1.05 -7.15 9.83
C GLN A 35 2.44 -6.51 9.70
N ASN A 36 2.77 -5.55 10.55
CA ASN A 36 4.03 -4.81 10.44
C ASN A 36 5.24 -5.72 10.60
N ILE A 37 6.26 -5.48 9.76
CA ILE A 37 7.58 -6.10 9.89
C ILE A 37 8.58 -5.02 10.32
N ALA A 38 8.74 -3.95 9.54
CA ALA A 38 9.76 -2.93 9.79
C ALA A 38 9.37 -1.56 9.20
N SER A 39 8.12 -1.14 9.38
CA SER A 39 7.64 0.13 8.84
C SER A 39 8.06 1.33 9.69
N ARG A 40 8.20 2.48 9.05
CA ARG A 40 8.53 3.73 9.74
C ARG A 40 8.01 4.93 8.96
N VAL A 41 7.80 6.03 9.69
CA VAL A 41 7.60 7.35 9.08
C VAL A 41 8.96 7.85 8.65
N ALA A 42 9.18 7.94 7.34
CA ALA A 42 10.50 8.24 6.78
C ALA A 42 10.73 9.72 6.52
N LEU A 43 9.66 10.49 6.26
CA LEU A 43 9.74 11.91 5.96
C LEU A 43 8.54 12.64 6.57
N VAL A 44 8.82 13.73 7.26
CA VAL A 44 7.82 14.65 7.78
C VAL A 44 8.28 16.06 7.39
N ASN A 45 7.54 16.72 6.52
CA ASN A 45 7.83 18.09 6.10
C ASN A 45 6.65 18.99 6.44
N ASP A 46 6.76 19.68 7.57
CA ASP A 46 5.71 20.56 8.08
C ASP A 46 5.47 21.78 7.20
N ALA A 47 6.51 22.28 6.55
CA ALA A 47 6.42 23.48 5.71
C ALA A 47 5.67 23.19 4.40
N GLU A 48 5.98 22.06 3.78
CA GLU A 48 5.37 21.64 2.52
C GLU A 48 4.14 20.75 2.70
N HIS A 49 3.84 20.34 3.94
CA HIS A 49 2.74 19.43 4.28
C HIS A 49 2.84 18.10 3.52
N ILE A 50 4.02 17.47 3.60
CA ILE A 50 4.29 16.18 2.98
C ILE A 50 4.69 15.17 4.06
N ILE A 51 4.11 13.98 4.01
CA ILE A 51 4.44 12.88 4.90
C ILE A 51 4.71 11.65 4.03
N ALA A 52 5.77 10.91 4.34
CA ALA A 52 6.07 9.68 3.64
C ALA A 52 6.40 8.57 4.64
N ASN A 53 5.73 7.43 4.48
CA ASN A 53 6.06 6.20 5.19
C ASN A 53 6.86 5.28 4.28
N THR A 54 7.88 4.63 4.84
CA THR A 54 8.47 3.44 4.26
C THR A 54 7.85 2.25 4.97
N MET A 55 7.06 1.48 4.24
CA MET A 55 6.29 0.37 4.79
C MET A 55 6.94 -0.96 4.47
N ASP A 56 6.94 -1.84 5.44
CA ASP A 56 7.41 -3.22 5.32
C ASP A 56 6.49 -4.07 6.19
N GLU A 57 5.59 -4.79 5.54
CA GLU A 57 4.53 -5.54 6.23
C GLU A 57 4.22 -6.82 5.50
N TRP A 58 3.48 -7.72 6.17
CA TRP A 58 2.98 -8.94 5.56
C TRP A 58 1.70 -8.67 4.78
N LEU A 59 1.67 -9.13 3.53
CA LEU A 59 0.45 -9.20 2.73
C LEU A 59 -0.02 -10.65 2.74
N VAL A 60 -1.11 -10.90 3.45
CA VAL A 60 -1.61 -12.26 3.67
C VAL A 60 -2.62 -12.63 2.58
N PHE A 61 -2.32 -13.68 1.84
CA PHE A 61 -3.19 -14.18 0.78
C PHE A 61 -4.23 -15.15 1.33
N SER A 62 -3.79 -16.07 2.20
CA SER A 62 -4.67 -17.01 2.88
C SER A 62 -4.07 -17.42 4.20
N GLN A 63 -4.92 -17.74 5.13
CA GLN A 63 -4.54 -18.24 6.45
C GLN A 63 -5.46 -19.37 6.84
N SER A 64 -4.88 -20.55 7.11
CA SER A 64 -5.62 -21.69 7.59
C SER A 64 -4.94 -22.26 8.83
N PHE A 65 -5.56 -23.23 9.47
CA PHE A 65 -5.03 -23.88 10.67
C PHE A 65 -3.64 -24.51 10.43
N ILE A 66 -3.38 -24.96 9.21
CA ILE A 66 -2.17 -25.72 8.88
C ILE A 66 -1.23 -24.99 7.91
N SER A 67 -1.65 -23.86 7.35
CA SER A 67 -0.80 -23.14 6.39
C SER A 67 -1.07 -21.65 6.42
N LEU A 68 -0.02 -20.89 6.09
CA LEU A 68 -0.05 -19.44 5.97
C LEU A 68 0.61 -19.07 4.65
N ASP A 69 -0.17 -18.48 3.75
CA ASP A 69 0.33 -18.00 2.46
C ASP A 69 0.39 -16.48 2.50
N ARG A 70 1.59 -15.93 2.44
CA ARG A 70 1.83 -14.49 2.54
C ARG A 70 3.11 -14.10 1.84
N THR A 71 3.24 -12.82 1.53
CA THR A 71 4.47 -12.23 1.02
C THR A 71 4.90 -11.05 1.90
N GLU A 72 6.19 -10.82 2.00
CA GLU A 72 6.69 -9.54 2.49
C GLU A 72 6.33 -8.49 1.45
N PHE A 73 5.74 -7.39 1.89
CA PHE A 73 5.18 -6.33 1.04
C PHE A 73 5.82 -5.01 1.44
N LYS A 74 6.74 -4.53 0.61
CA LYS A 74 7.43 -3.26 0.83
C LYS A 74 6.88 -2.22 -0.11
N TYR A 75 6.58 -1.04 0.41
CA TYR A 75 6.06 0.07 -0.39
C TYR A 75 6.31 1.39 0.30
N GLN A 76 6.12 2.46 -0.42
CA GLN A 76 6.08 3.81 0.14
C GLN A 76 4.67 4.37 0.03
N LEU A 77 4.21 4.98 1.10
CA LEU A 77 2.95 5.72 1.14
C LEU A 77 3.30 7.18 1.31
N ILE A 78 2.90 8.01 0.35
CA ILE A 78 3.21 9.45 0.34
C ILE A 78 1.90 10.23 0.36
N ALA A 79 1.80 11.14 1.32
CA ALA A 79 0.68 12.08 1.43
C ALA A 79 1.17 13.49 1.13
N ARG A 80 0.52 14.15 0.19
CA ARG A 80 0.75 15.56 -0.14
C ARG A 80 -0.54 16.33 0.14
N ILE A 81 -0.42 17.37 0.93
CA ILE A 81 -1.56 18.04 1.53
C ILE A 81 -1.54 19.53 1.20
N SER A 82 -2.70 20.05 0.84
CA SER A 82 -2.97 21.48 0.70
C SER A 82 -4.34 21.78 1.29
N ASP A 83 -4.76 23.05 1.28
CA ASP A 83 -6.08 23.41 1.81
C ASP A 83 -7.18 22.64 1.09
N ASN A 84 -8.04 22.00 1.88
CA ASN A 84 -9.14 21.17 1.41
C ASN A 84 -8.74 20.06 0.44
N HIS A 85 -7.47 19.61 0.47
CA HIS A 85 -7.01 18.63 -0.52
C HIS A 85 -6.00 17.66 0.05
N LEU A 86 -6.20 16.37 -0.22
CA LEU A 86 -5.27 15.31 0.11
C LEU A 86 -4.97 14.49 -1.16
N ASN A 87 -3.69 14.39 -1.49
CA ASN A 87 -3.21 13.47 -2.52
C ASN A 87 -2.43 12.35 -1.87
N LEU A 88 -2.81 11.12 -2.15
CA LEU A 88 -2.14 9.92 -1.68
C LEU A 88 -1.51 9.18 -2.85
N SER A 89 -0.30 8.68 -2.64
CA SER A 89 0.38 7.81 -3.60
C SER A 89 0.96 6.60 -2.87
N LEU A 90 0.75 5.43 -3.44
CA LEU A 90 1.37 4.20 -2.97
C LEU A 90 2.29 3.72 -4.09
N CYS A 91 3.60 3.67 -3.82
CA CYS A 91 4.60 3.48 -4.86
C CYS A 91 5.78 2.66 -4.35
N ARG A 92 6.72 2.36 -5.25
CA ARG A 92 7.93 1.57 -4.99
C ARG A 92 7.62 0.24 -4.33
N ILE A 93 6.66 -0.46 -4.90
CA ILE A 93 6.19 -1.75 -4.37
C ILE A 93 7.18 -2.85 -4.73
N ILE A 94 7.61 -3.61 -3.72
CA ILE A 94 8.46 -4.79 -3.89
C ILE A 94 7.86 -5.92 -3.08
N TYR A 95 7.77 -7.11 -3.69
CA TYR A 95 7.37 -8.34 -3.00
C TYR A 95 8.60 -9.21 -2.75
N ASN A 96 8.62 -9.86 -1.58
CA ASN A 96 9.62 -10.85 -1.24
C ASN A 96 8.86 -12.09 -0.77
N TYR A 97 8.53 -12.95 -1.74
CA TYR A 97 7.62 -14.08 -1.55
C TYR A 97 8.39 -15.39 -1.45
N GLU A 98 8.22 -16.09 -0.32
CA GLU A 98 8.79 -17.42 -0.10
C GLU A 98 10.28 -17.50 -0.48
N GLU A 99 11.06 -16.52 -0.05
CA GLU A 99 12.49 -16.47 -0.32
C GLU A 99 13.15 -17.80 0.12
N GLY A 100 13.94 -18.39 -0.79
CA GLY A 100 14.62 -19.65 -0.53
C GLY A 100 13.83 -20.90 -0.95
N ARG A 101 12.56 -20.76 -1.39
CA ARG A 101 11.78 -21.85 -1.94
C ARG A 101 11.83 -21.81 -3.47
N SER A 102 11.59 -22.96 -4.12
CA SER A 102 11.61 -23.05 -5.58
C SER A 102 10.60 -22.13 -6.27
N THR A 103 9.50 -21.79 -5.59
CA THR A 103 8.45 -20.88 -6.07
C THR A 103 8.63 -19.46 -5.58
N GLY A 104 9.67 -19.18 -4.80
CA GLY A 104 9.93 -17.87 -4.24
C GLY A 104 10.48 -16.90 -5.28
N PHE A 105 10.19 -15.62 -5.10
CA PHE A 105 10.72 -14.56 -5.95
C PHE A 105 10.74 -13.22 -5.22
N LYS A 106 11.57 -12.31 -5.75
CA LYS A 106 11.67 -10.94 -5.29
C LYS A 106 11.59 -10.04 -6.50
N GLU A 107 10.44 -9.42 -6.74
CA GLU A 107 10.17 -8.68 -7.95
C GLU A 107 9.47 -7.36 -7.66
N PRO A 108 9.74 -6.32 -8.48
CA PRO A 108 8.94 -5.10 -8.45
C PRO A 108 7.49 -5.38 -8.82
N ALA A 109 6.57 -4.60 -8.25
CA ALA A 109 5.14 -4.79 -8.48
C ALA A 109 4.75 -4.64 -9.95
N GLU A 110 5.43 -3.77 -10.68
CA GLU A 110 5.15 -3.54 -12.11
C GLU A 110 5.27 -4.82 -12.92
N GLU A 111 6.17 -5.71 -12.54
CA GLU A 111 6.36 -6.99 -13.22
C GLU A 111 5.37 -8.04 -12.76
N VAL A 112 4.98 -8.02 -11.48
CA VAL A 112 4.12 -9.05 -10.88
C VAL A 112 2.64 -8.79 -11.14
N ILE A 113 2.20 -7.54 -11.00
CA ILE A 113 0.77 -7.20 -11.02
C ILE A 113 0.30 -6.57 -12.32
N SER A 114 1.11 -6.59 -13.39
CA SER A 114 0.65 -6.10 -14.69
C SER A 114 -0.53 -6.93 -15.19
N ASP A 115 -1.47 -6.29 -15.88
CA ASP A 115 -2.64 -6.99 -16.41
C ASP A 115 -2.25 -8.12 -17.36
N LYS A 116 -1.21 -7.91 -18.16
CA LYS A 116 -0.73 -8.90 -19.12
C LYS A 116 -0.30 -10.19 -18.43
N ILE A 117 0.42 -10.11 -17.31
CA ILE A 117 0.88 -11.27 -16.55
C ILE A 117 -0.27 -11.87 -15.74
N ALA A 118 -0.97 -11.03 -14.97
CA ALA A 118 -2.02 -11.49 -14.05
C ALA A 118 -3.18 -12.20 -14.76
N LEU A 119 -3.46 -11.84 -16.02
CA LEU A 119 -4.56 -12.39 -16.80
C LEU A 119 -4.13 -13.40 -17.85
N ASN A 120 -2.86 -13.78 -17.89
CA ASN A 120 -2.36 -14.75 -18.88
C ASN A 120 -2.77 -16.18 -18.51
N LYS A 121 -3.80 -16.68 -19.14
CA LYS A 121 -4.37 -18.02 -18.87
C LYS A 121 -3.45 -19.17 -19.27
N LYS A 122 -2.46 -18.94 -20.15
CA LYS A 122 -1.55 -20.00 -20.59
C LYS A 122 -0.51 -20.39 -19.55
N GLN A 123 -0.29 -19.53 -18.55
CA GLN A 123 0.63 -19.77 -17.44
C GLN A 123 -0.16 -20.08 -16.18
N ASN A 124 -0.90 -21.16 -16.19
CA ASN A 124 -1.92 -21.49 -15.20
C ASN A 124 -1.55 -21.17 -13.74
N ASP A 125 -0.49 -21.80 -13.21
CA ASP A 125 -0.12 -21.62 -11.79
C ASP A 125 0.51 -20.26 -11.56
N LEU A 126 1.34 -19.79 -12.47
CA LEU A 126 1.98 -18.48 -12.37
C LEU A 126 0.96 -17.36 -12.46
N ALA A 127 -0.02 -17.48 -13.36
CA ALA A 127 -1.11 -16.50 -13.46
C ALA A 127 -1.95 -16.43 -12.18
N LYS A 128 -2.20 -17.56 -11.53
CA LYS A 128 -2.90 -17.60 -10.26
C LYS A 128 -2.12 -16.90 -9.16
N ILE A 129 -0.80 -17.11 -9.10
CA ILE A 129 0.08 -16.45 -8.13
C ILE A 129 0.05 -14.94 -8.35
N PHE A 130 0.28 -14.48 -9.56
CA PHE A 130 0.28 -13.06 -9.87
C PHE A 130 -1.10 -12.41 -9.69
N GLY A 131 -2.16 -13.14 -9.99
CA GLY A 131 -3.53 -12.68 -9.78
C GLY A 131 -3.82 -12.40 -8.31
N LYS A 132 -3.40 -13.28 -7.39
CA LYS A 132 -3.60 -13.04 -5.95
C LYS A 132 -2.79 -11.87 -5.44
N PHE A 133 -1.57 -11.66 -5.93
CA PHE A 133 -0.73 -10.51 -5.58
C PHE A 133 -1.43 -9.21 -5.98
N ARG A 134 -1.89 -9.16 -7.23
CA ARG A 134 -2.61 -7.99 -7.74
C ARG A 134 -3.84 -7.67 -6.91
N ARG A 135 -4.70 -8.67 -6.68
CA ARG A 135 -5.94 -8.50 -5.94
C ARG A 135 -5.67 -8.01 -4.52
N CYS A 136 -4.78 -8.67 -3.78
CA CYS A 136 -4.51 -8.32 -2.40
C CYS A 136 -3.80 -6.97 -2.27
N THR A 137 -2.96 -6.61 -3.23
CA THR A 137 -2.33 -5.28 -3.28
C THR A 137 -3.37 -4.19 -3.47
N ILE A 138 -4.30 -4.39 -4.40
CA ILE A 138 -5.39 -3.45 -4.64
C ILE A 138 -6.28 -3.32 -3.40
N ASP A 139 -6.65 -4.44 -2.79
CA ASP A 139 -7.47 -4.43 -1.57
C ASP A 139 -6.78 -3.68 -0.43
N ARG A 140 -5.50 -3.91 -0.23
CA ARG A 140 -4.73 -3.21 0.82
C ARG A 140 -4.65 -1.71 0.55
N LYS A 141 -4.36 -1.32 -0.69
CA LYS A 141 -4.34 0.07 -1.12
C LYS A 141 -5.70 0.72 -0.91
N ASP A 142 -6.77 0.04 -1.34
CA ASP A 142 -8.13 0.57 -1.20
C ASP A 142 -8.51 0.75 0.27
N GLN A 143 -8.12 -0.17 1.13
CA GLN A 143 -8.34 -0.05 2.58
C GLN A 143 -7.69 1.21 3.14
N ILE A 144 -6.40 1.40 2.87
CA ILE A 144 -5.64 2.56 3.38
C ILE A 144 -6.24 3.86 2.84
N PHE A 145 -6.51 3.92 1.55
CA PHE A 145 -7.04 5.12 0.91
C PHE A 145 -8.44 5.46 1.40
N ALA A 146 -9.31 4.47 1.56
CA ALA A 146 -10.66 4.67 2.07
C ALA A 146 -10.67 5.15 3.52
N GLU A 147 -9.81 4.58 4.37
CA GLU A 147 -9.70 4.99 5.77
C GLU A 147 -9.22 6.44 5.88
N LEU A 148 -8.19 6.82 5.13
CA LEU A 148 -7.69 8.19 5.13
C LEU A 148 -8.70 9.18 4.56
N ALA A 149 -9.35 8.84 3.45
CA ALA A 149 -10.39 9.70 2.87
C ALA A 149 -11.54 9.94 3.85
N ALA A 150 -11.97 8.89 4.55
CA ALA A 150 -13.03 9.02 5.55
C ALA A 150 -12.61 9.89 6.73
N LEU A 151 -11.39 9.74 7.23
CA LEU A 151 -10.87 10.53 8.35
C LEU A 151 -10.79 12.02 8.03
N VAL A 152 -10.29 12.38 6.85
CA VAL A 152 -10.14 13.79 6.50
C VAL A 152 -11.48 14.47 6.18
N LYS A 153 -12.51 13.68 5.89
CA LYS A 153 -13.87 14.20 5.62
C LYS A 153 -14.77 14.28 6.85
N GLN A 154 -14.34 13.78 7.98
CA GLN A 154 -15.10 13.84 9.23
C GLN A 154 -15.40 15.26 9.70
#